data_4a1ea148efb664eb85c39de0beb9b1c4
#
_entry.id   4a1ea148efb664eb85c39de0beb9b1c4
#
_cell.length_a   1.000
_cell.length_b   1.000
_cell.length_c   1.000
_cell.angle_alpha   90.00
_cell.angle_beta   90.00
_cell.angle_gamma   90.00
#
_symmetry.space_group_name_H-M   'P 1'
#
loop_
_entity.id
_entity.type
_entity.pdbx_description
1 polymer ?
#
loop_
_entity_poly.entity_id
_entity_poly.type
_entity_poly.pdbx_seq_one_letter_code
_entity_poly.pdbx_strand_id
1 'polypeptide(L)'
;AERAVYSYRVVLFEKHDNGRFRQPGEYPRRSIATVTTHDLPTLRGYWTASDIELRRRLALYPDDEICNRVRQERIHDRHALLAALAEQGIATGPDGSADGEYAFGIADAIHVFLARTASALVVLQAEDLAGMADPVNVPGTSDEHANWQRKMCTDLAEVFARERIQLLLRRVSAARHG
;
A
#
# COMPACT_ATOMS: atom_id res chain seq x y z
N ALA A 1 -5.40 1.07 36.02
CA ALA A 1 -5.20 1.94 34.87
C ALA A 1 -5.43 1.10 33.62
N GLU A 2 -6.42 1.45 32.81
CA GLU A 2 -6.69 0.81 31.52
C GLU A 2 -5.49 1.03 30.61
N ARG A 3 -4.88 -0.05 30.12
CA ARG A 3 -3.74 0.07 29.19
C ARG A 3 -4.25 0.59 27.86
N ALA A 4 -3.78 1.75 27.43
CA ALA A 4 -4.09 2.28 26.11
C ALA A 4 -3.34 1.44 25.07
N VAL A 5 -4.05 0.54 24.37
CA VAL A 5 -3.50 -0.26 23.28
C VAL A 5 -3.88 0.41 21.96
N TYR A 6 -2.89 0.57 21.08
CA TYR A 6 -3.12 1.06 19.71
C TYR A 6 -3.49 -0.12 18.81
N SER A 7 -4.54 0.04 18.01
CA SER A 7 -4.86 -0.92 16.95
C SER A 7 -3.97 -0.69 15.73
N TYR A 8 -3.68 -1.76 15.00
CA TYR A 8 -2.95 -1.68 13.73
C TYR A 8 -3.93 -1.66 12.56
N ARG A 9 -3.77 -0.71 11.64
CA ARG A 9 -4.66 -0.49 10.50
C ARG A 9 -3.86 -0.51 9.20
N VAL A 10 -4.29 -1.38 8.28
CA VAL A 10 -3.68 -1.51 6.96
C VAL A 10 -4.68 -1.00 5.93
N VAL A 11 -4.34 0.07 5.21
CA VAL A 11 -5.25 0.73 4.26
C VAL A 11 -5.90 -0.27 3.31
N LEU A 12 -5.13 -1.21 2.76
CA LEU A 12 -5.64 -2.21 1.81
C LEU A 12 -6.74 -3.12 2.39
N PHE A 13 -6.88 -3.19 3.72
CA PHE A 13 -7.91 -3.98 4.41
C PHE A 13 -9.04 -3.14 5.00
N GLU A 14 -8.86 -1.83 5.12
CA GLU A 14 -9.84 -0.94 5.72
C GLU A 14 -10.97 -0.61 4.73
N LYS A 15 -11.87 -1.58 4.56
CA LYS A 15 -13.03 -1.51 3.69
C LYS A 15 -14.34 -1.71 4.47
N HIS A 16 -15.42 -1.19 3.92
CA HIS A 16 -16.78 -1.52 4.30
C HIS A 16 -17.23 -2.81 3.61
N ASP A 17 -18.32 -3.40 4.06
CA ASP A 17 -18.91 -4.64 3.51
C ASP A 17 -19.27 -4.51 2.01
N ASN A 18 -19.51 -3.29 1.54
CA ASN A 18 -19.77 -2.98 0.13
C ASN A 18 -18.50 -2.79 -0.73
N GLY A 19 -17.31 -3.05 -0.18
CA GLY A 19 -16.03 -2.93 -0.88
C GLY A 19 -15.44 -1.52 -0.95
N ARG A 20 -16.15 -0.46 -0.50
CA ARG A 20 -15.60 0.91 -0.45
C ARG A 20 -14.53 1.02 0.62
N PHE A 21 -13.44 1.70 0.31
CA PHE A 21 -12.42 2.01 1.31
C PHE A 21 -12.94 3.00 2.35
N ARG A 22 -12.60 2.76 3.61
CA ARG A 22 -12.89 3.68 4.71
C ARG A 22 -12.18 5.01 4.46
N GLN A 23 -12.92 6.08 4.72
CA GLN A 23 -12.36 7.42 4.58
C GLN A 23 -11.41 7.75 5.75
N PRO A 24 -10.45 8.68 5.58
CA PRO A 24 -9.45 8.99 6.61
C PRO A 24 -10.03 9.31 7.99
N GLY A 25 -11.16 10.00 8.06
CA GLY A 25 -11.84 10.33 9.32
C GLY A 25 -12.45 9.13 10.07
N GLU A 26 -12.62 7.99 9.40
CA GLU A 26 -13.19 6.78 9.98
C GLU A 26 -12.15 5.90 10.70
N TYR A 27 -10.86 6.24 10.56
CA TYR A 27 -9.79 5.52 11.26
C TYR A 27 -9.79 5.86 12.75
N PRO A 28 -9.61 4.86 13.64
CA PRO A 28 -9.55 5.12 15.07
C PRO A 28 -8.37 6.03 15.43
N ARG A 29 -8.59 7.00 16.30
CA ARG A 29 -7.50 7.88 16.79
C ARG A 29 -6.39 7.09 17.48
N ARG A 30 -6.74 6.04 18.24
CA ARG A 30 -5.75 5.17 18.90
C ARG A 30 -5.34 4.03 17.96
N SER A 31 -4.70 4.39 16.86
CA SER A 31 -4.19 3.41 15.89
C SER A 31 -2.87 3.85 15.28
N ILE A 32 -2.19 2.86 14.72
CA ILE A 32 -1.06 3.01 13.80
C ILE A 32 -1.59 2.58 12.43
N ALA A 33 -1.47 3.44 11.43
CA ALA A 33 -1.89 3.12 10.07
C ALA A 33 -0.69 3.01 9.13
N THR A 34 -0.79 2.08 8.19
CA THR A 34 0.17 1.87 7.10
C THR A 34 -0.57 1.49 5.82
N VAL A 35 0.07 1.62 4.66
CA VAL A 35 -0.54 1.16 3.40
C VAL A 35 -0.51 -0.36 3.32
N THR A 36 0.66 -0.95 3.51
CA THR A 36 0.92 -2.40 3.46
C THR A 36 1.77 -2.84 4.66
N THR A 37 2.17 -4.11 4.71
CA THR A 37 3.09 -4.65 5.71
C THR A 37 4.17 -5.50 5.03
N HIS A 38 5.16 -5.97 5.80
CA HIS A 38 6.18 -6.88 5.30
C HIS A 38 5.62 -8.23 4.79
N ASP A 39 4.44 -8.64 5.26
CA ASP A 39 3.76 -9.89 4.86
C ASP A 39 2.79 -9.69 3.68
N LEU A 40 2.70 -8.46 3.18
CA LEU A 40 1.84 -8.08 2.08
C LEU A 40 2.69 -7.64 0.87
N PRO A 41 2.10 -7.55 -0.32
CA PRO A 41 2.80 -6.96 -1.45
C PRO A 41 3.20 -5.52 -1.15
N THR A 42 4.30 -5.08 -1.74
CA THR A 42 4.60 -3.66 -1.85
C THR A 42 3.48 -2.96 -2.62
N LEU A 43 3.35 -1.65 -2.48
CA LEU A 43 2.33 -0.91 -3.20
C LEU A 43 2.46 -1.06 -4.72
N ARG A 44 3.69 -1.10 -5.25
CA ARG A 44 3.93 -1.38 -6.67
C ARG A 44 3.52 -2.80 -7.04
N GLY A 45 3.91 -3.79 -6.24
CA GLY A 45 3.51 -5.19 -6.46
C GLY A 45 2.00 -5.36 -6.46
N TYR A 46 1.32 -4.72 -5.52
CA TYR A 46 -0.13 -4.69 -5.44
C TYR A 46 -0.76 -4.05 -6.69
N TRP A 47 -0.26 -2.89 -7.12
CA TRP A 47 -0.82 -2.17 -8.26
C TRP A 47 -0.63 -2.90 -9.58
N THR A 48 0.54 -3.48 -9.81
CA THR A 48 0.85 -4.24 -11.02
C THR A 48 0.33 -5.67 -11.01
N ALA A 49 -0.21 -6.14 -9.87
CA ALA A 49 -0.59 -7.53 -9.62
C ALA A 49 0.59 -8.53 -9.76
N SER A 50 1.84 -8.05 -9.70
CA SER A 50 3.02 -8.92 -9.78
C SER A 50 3.13 -9.87 -8.57
N ASP A 51 2.57 -9.48 -7.43
CA ASP A 51 2.42 -10.34 -6.25
C ASP A 51 1.50 -11.56 -6.52
N ILE A 52 0.42 -11.37 -7.29
CA ILE A 52 -0.48 -12.47 -7.67
C ILE A 52 0.26 -13.45 -8.58
N GLU A 53 1.01 -12.93 -9.56
CA GLU A 53 1.82 -13.75 -10.44
C GLU A 53 2.94 -14.49 -9.73
N LEU A 54 3.60 -13.83 -8.75
CA LEU A 54 4.59 -14.46 -7.89
C LEU A 54 3.96 -15.62 -7.11
N ARG A 55 2.82 -15.41 -6.45
CA ARG A 55 2.11 -16.45 -5.69
C ARG A 55 1.65 -17.59 -6.58
N ARG A 56 1.23 -17.32 -7.84
CA ARG A 56 0.89 -18.35 -8.81
C ARG A 56 2.10 -19.22 -9.17
N ARG A 57 3.25 -18.60 -9.45
CA ARG A 57 4.52 -19.33 -9.72
C ARG A 57 4.98 -20.20 -8.55
N LEU A 58 4.69 -19.76 -7.32
CA LEU A 58 5.01 -20.48 -6.09
C LEU A 58 3.94 -21.54 -5.72
N ALA A 59 2.98 -21.80 -6.61
CA ALA A 59 1.88 -22.74 -6.38
C ALA A 59 1.07 -22.48 -5.09
N LEU A 60 0.93 -21.22 -4.68
CA LEU A 60 0.19 -20.82 -3.49
C LEU A 60 -1.30 -20.63 -3.73
N TYR A 61 -1.77 -20.81 -4.97
CA TYR A 61 -3.19 -20.88 -5.29
C TYR A 61 -3.56 -22.35 -5.59
N PRO A 62 -4.71 -22.83 -5.11
CA PRO A 62 -5.17 -24.20 -5.36
C PRO A 62 -5.35 -24.50 -6.85
N ASP A 63 -5.82 -23.50 -7.61
CA ASP A 63 -6.10 -23.60 -9.04
C ASP A 63 -6.09 -22.22 -9.72
N ASP A 64 -6.19 -22.21 -11.04
CA ASP A 64 -6.22 -20.99 -11.84
C ASP A 64 -7.54 -20.20 -11.69
N GLU A 65 -8.65 -20.84 -11.29
CA GLU A 65 -9.93 -20.16 -11.05
C GLU A 65 -9.82 -19.22 -9.85
N ILE A 66 -9.23 -19.69 -8.74
CA ILE A 66 -8.95 -18.87 -7.57
C ILE A 66 -8.01 -17.73 -7.94
N CYS A 67 -6.93 -18.01 -8.69
CA CYS A 67 -6.00 -16.98 -9.13
C CYS A 67 -6.70 -15.88 -9.96
N ASN A 68 -7.57 -16.26 -10.89
CA ASN A 68 -8.32 -15.33 -11.71
C ASN A 68 -9.31 -14.50 -10.89
N ARG A 69 -9.99 -15.11 -9.93
CA ARG A 69 -10.88 -14.38 -9.01
C ARG A 69 -10.12 -13.30 -8.22
N VAL A 70 -8.95 -13.65 -7.65
CA VAL A 70 -8.12 -12.69 -6.93
C VAL A 70 -7.66 -11.53 -7.84
N ARG A 71 -7.39 -11.80 -9.14
CA ARG A 71 -7.09 -10.73 -10.11
C ARG A 71 -8.28 -9.80 -10.33
N GLN A 72 -9.49 -10.34 -10.46
CA GLN A 72 -10.69 -9.52 -10.63
C GLN A 72 -10.98 -8.68 -9.38
N GLU A 73 -10.85 -9.27 -8.19
CA GLU A 73 -10.96 -8.54 -6.92
C GLU A 73 -9.91 -7.41 -6.84
N ARG A 74 -8.67 -7.62 -7.29
CA ARG A 74 -7.63 -6.61 -7.34
C ARG A 74 -7.98 -5.44 -8.25
N ILE A 75 -8.57 -5.71 -9.42
CA ILE A 75 -9.04 -4.67 -10.34
C ILE A 75 -10.12 -3.84 -9.67
N HIS A 76 -11.11 -4.49 -9.07
CA HIS A 76 -12.17 -3.82 -8.32
C HIS A 76 -11.60 -2.94 -7.20
N ASP A 77 -10.67 -3.47 -6.41
CA ASP A 77 -10.02 -2.75 -5.32
C ASP A 77 -9.26 -1.51 -5.79
N ARG A 78 -8.55 -1.58 -6.93
CA ARG A 78 -7.86 -0.41 -7.49
C ARG A 78 -8.85 0.70 -7.86
N HIS A 79 -9.98 0.35 -8.49
CA HIS A 79 -11.04 1.32 -8.79
C HIS A 79 -11.64 1.93 -7.52
N ALA A 80 -11.93 1.12 -6.51
CA ALA A 80 -12.45 1.58 -5.23
C ALA A 80 -11.47 2.50 -4.49
N LEU A 81 -10.17 2.19 -4.56
CA LEU A 81 -9.14 3.03 -3.94
C LEU A 81 -9.01 4.38 -4.66
N LEU A 82 -9.03 4.40 -6.00
CA LEU A 82 -9.03 5.65 -6.76
C LEU A 82 -10.27 6.51 -6.45
N ALA A 83 -11.44 5.87 -6.31
CA ALA A 83 -12.65 6.59 -5.90
C ALA A 83 -12.50 7.22 -4.50
N ALA A 84 -11.91 6.49 -3.55
CA ALA A 84 -11.65 7.01 -2.21
C ALA A 84 -10.66 8.20 -2.23
N LEU A 85 -9.63 8.15 -3.08
CA LEU A 85 -8.71 9.28 -3.28
C LEU A 85 -9.43 10.49 -3.87
N ALA A 86 -10.27 10.28 -4.87
CA ALA A 86 -11.05 11.33 -5.52
C ALA A 86 -12.04 12.00 -4.55
N GLU A 87 -12.71 11.24 -3.69
CA GLU A 87 -13.58 11.76 -2.62
C GLU A 87 -12.83 12.71 -1.67
N GLN A 88 -11.52 12.48 -1.48
CA GLN A 88 -10.64 13.33 -0.69
C GLN A 88 -10.03 14.49 -1.49
N GLY A 89 -10.34 14.63 -2.78
CA GLY A 89 -9.72 15.62 -3.64
C GLY A 89 -8.21 15.41 -3.82
N ILE A 90 -7.74 14.17 -3.72
CA ILE A 90 -6.31 13.82 -3.89
C ILE A 90 -6.09 13.43 -5.35
N ALA A 91 -5.31 14.24 -6.06
CA ALA A 91 -4.95 13.94 -7.45
C ALA A 91 -3.87 12.86 -7.54
N THR A 92 -4.05 11.92 -8.47
CA THR A 92 -3.12 10.80 -8.74
C THR A 92 -2.11 11.12 -9.86
N GLY A 93 -2.20 12.31 -10.44
CA GLY A 93 -1.41 12.69 -11.63
C GLY A 93 -2.06 12.23 -12.95
N PRO A 94 -1.50 12.62 -14.09
CA PRO A 94 -2.08 12.34 -15.41
C PRO A 94 -2.11 10.84 -15.75
N ASP A 95 -1.18 10.07 -15.20
CA ASP A 95 -1.05 8.62 -15.46
C ASP A 95 -1.79 7.76 -14.42
N GLY A 96 -2.55 8.37 -13.53
CA GLY A 96 -3.24 7.72 -12.43
C GLY A 96 -4.52 6.99 -12.87
N SER A 97 -4.41 5.79 -13.43
CA SER A 97 -5.50 4.94 -13.84
C SER A 97 -5.49 3.58 -13.12
N ALA A 98 -6.67 3.02 -12.86
CA ALA A 98 -6.80 1.68 -12.30
C ALA A 98 -6.31 0.59 -13.27
N ASP A 99 -6.46 0.82 -14.56
CA ASP A 99 -6.08 -0.11 -15.63
C ASP A 99 -4.69 0.21 -16.20
N GLY A 100 -4.08 1.32 -15.74
CA GLY A 100 -2.78 1.77 -16.19
C GLY A 100 -1.60 1.09 -15.48
N GLU A 101 -0.42 1.38 -16.00
CA GLU A 101 0.82 1.01 -15.34
C GLU A 101 0.97 1.72 -13.98
N TYR A 102 1.80 1.16 -13.11
CA TYR A 102 2.11 1.81 -11.85
C TYR A 102 2.82 3.14 -12.07
N ALA A 103 2.15 4.21 -11.66
CA ALA A 103 2.73 5.55 -11.62
C ALA A 103 3.06 5.96 -10.17
N PHE A 104 4.19 6.63 -9.98
CA PHE A 104 4.54 7.15 -8.65
C PHE A 104 3.51 8.17 -8.12
N GLY A 105 2.78 8.84 -8.98
CA GLY A 105 1.69 9.72 -8.58
C GLY A 105 0.58 9.02 -7.80
N ILE A 106 0.29 7.76 -8.15
CA ILE A 106 -0.68 6.92 -7.42
C ILE A 106 -0.14 6.60 -6.02
N ALA A 107 1.12 6.16 -5.93
CA ALA A 107 1.75 5.87 -4.64
C ALA A 107 1.76 7.11 -3.74
N ASP A 108 2.14 8.24 -4.26
CA ASP A 108 2.18 9.51 -3.53
C ASP A 108 0.78 9.91 -3.04
N ALA A 109 -0.26 9.73 -3.89
CA ALA A 109 -1.64 9.99 -3.53
C ALA A 109 -2.12 9.09 -2.38
N ILE A 110 -1.79 7.79 -2.43
CA ILE A 110 -2.15 6.84 -1.38
C ILE A 110 -1.44 7.17 -0.06
N HIS A 111 -0.17 7.59 -0.09
CA HIS A 111 0.54 8.02 1.11
C HIS A 111 -0.02 9.33 1.69
N VAL A 112 -0.49 10.26 0.86
CA VAL A 112 -1.20 11.47 1.32
C VAL A 112 -2.55 11.10 1.95
N PHE A 113 -3.28 10.15 1.35
CA PHE A 113 -4.51 9.62 1.94
C PHE A 113 -4.26 8.99 3.32
N LEU A 114 -3.24 8.13 3.41
CA LEU A 114 -2.80 7.56 4.69
C LEU A 114 -2.49 8.66 5.72
N ALA A 115 -1.78 9.71 5.31
CA ALA A 115 -1.41 10.82 6.18
C ALA A 115 -2.63 11.59 6.74
N ARG A 116 -3.73 11.66 5.97
CA ARG A 116 -4.99 12.30 6.41
C ARG A 116 -5.78 11.48 7.41
N THR A 117 -5.43 10.20 7.64
CA THR A 117 -6.17 9.38 8.60
C THR A 117 -6.14 9.97 10.01
N ALA A 118 -7.20 9.71 10.79
CA ALA A 118 -7.26 10.12 12.19
C ALA A 118 -6.31 9.31 13.11
N SER A 119 -5.61 8.31 12.57
CA SER A 119 -4.64 7.48 13.31
C SER A 119 -3.55 8.33 13.96
N ALA A 120 -3.16 8.01 15.19
CA ALA A 120 -2.12 8.73 15.92
C ALA A 120 -0.76 8.67 15.23
N LEU A 121 -0.46 7.53 14.61
CA LEU A 121 0.79 7.31 13.89
C LEU A 121 0.51 6.79 12.47
N VAL A 122 1.35 7.19 11.53
CA VAL A 122 1.38 6.63 10.18
C VAL A 122 2.78 6.12 9.87
N VAL A 123 2.85 4.98 9.18
CA VAL A 123 4.12 4.34 8.81
C VAL A 123 4.17 4.23 7.29
N LEU A 124 5.25 4.74 6.71
CA LEU A 124 5.55 4.60 5.29
C LEU A 124 6.65 3.56 5.13
N GLN A 125 6.44 2.59 4.24
CA GLN A 125 7.44 1.56 3.98
C GLN A 125 8.50 2.08 3.01
N ALA A 126 9.77 1.80 3.33
CA ALA A 126 10.91 2.21 2.51
C ALA A 126 10.84 1.60 1.10
N GLU A 127 10.33 0.39 0.99
CA GLU A 127 10.12 -0.30 -0.29
C GLU A 127 9.16 0.46 -1.21
N ASP A 128 8.08 0.98 -0.66
CA ASP A 128 7.10 1.77 -1.42
C ASP A 128 7.69 3.11 -1.86
N LEU A 129 8.46 3.76 -0.99
CA LEU A 129 9.18 4.98 -1.33
C LEU A 129 10.21 4.75 -2.44
N ALA A 130 10.91 3.62 -2.40
CA ALA A 130 11.87 3.22 -3.42
C ALA A 130 11.21 2.72 -4.71
N GLY A 131 9.90 2.39 -4.68
CA GLY A 131 9.15 1.84 -5.80
C GLY A 131 9.49 0.39 -6.11
N MET A 132 9.83 -0.40 -5.11
CA MET A 132 10.12 -1.83 -5.26
C MET A 132 8.83 -2.62 -5.51
N ALA A 133 8.90 -3.62 -6.37
CA ALA A 133 7.77 -4.51 -6.67
C ALA A 133 7.80 -5.79 -5.83
N ASP A 134 9.00 -6.32 -5.58
CA ASP A 134 9.14 -7.60 -4.89
C ASP A 134 8.87 -7.45 -3.39
N PRO A 135 8.07 -8.34 -2.80
CA PRO A 135 7.85 -8.34 -1.35
C PRO A 135 9.10 -8.85 -0.61
N VAL A 136 9.25 -8.47 0.65
CA VAL A 136 10.34 -8.97 1.50
C VAL A 136 10.02 -10.35 2.07
N ASN A 137 8.73 -10.65 2.23
CA ASN A 137 8.24 -11.92 2.71
C ASN A 137 6.99 -12.36 1.93
N VAL A 138 6.88 -13.65 1.67
CA VAL A 138 5.70 -14.29 1.06
C VAL A 138 5.19 -15.34 2.03
N PRO A 139 4.17 -15.05 2.82
CA PRO A 139 3.59 -16.00 3.75
C PRO A 139 3.12 -17.28 3.06
N GLY A 140 3.43 -18.42 3.68
CA GLY A 140 3.15 -19.74 3.14
C GLY A 140 4.32 -20.33 2.34
N THR A 141 5.48 -19.68 2.34
CA THR A 141 6.73 -20.21 1.76
C THR A 141 7.82 -20.33 2.82
N SER A 142 8.79 -21.22 2.59
CA SER A 142 10.02 -21.37 3.37
C SER A 142 11.24 -21.29 2.45
N ASP A 143 11.52 -22.37 1.71
CA ASP A 143 12.67 -22.45 0.81
C ASP A 143 12.33 -22.04 -0.63
N GLU A 144 11.04 -22.00 -0.98
CA GLU A 144 10.53 -21.69 -2.33
C GLU A 144 10.73 -20.22 -2.67
N HIS A 145 10.83 -19.35 -1.66
CA HIS A 145 11.08 -17.92 -1.80
C HIS A 145 12.15 -17.46 -0.80
N ALA A 146 13.05 -16.60 -1.24
CA ALA A 146 14.12 -16.05 -0.40
C ALA A 146 13.60 -14.98 0.58
N ASN A 147 12.72 -15.40 1.50
CA ASN A 147 12.13 -14.54 2.51
C ASN A 147 13.22 -13.87 3.37
N TRP A 148 13.08 -12.57 3.64
CA TRP A 148 13.96 -11.76 4.49
C TRP A 148 15.41 -11.62 3.98
N GLN A 149 15.71 -12.07 2.77
CA GLN A 149 17.05 -12.02 2.18
C GLN A 149 17.21 -10.90 1.14
N ARG A 150 16.08 -10.35 0.69
CA ARG A 150 16.07 -9.25 -0.29
C ARG A 150 16.66 -7.97 0.33
N LYS A 151 17.59 -7.36 -0.37
CA LYS A 151 18.12 -6.04 -0.03
C LYS A 151 17.29 -4.93 -0.70
N MET A 152 17.41 -3.73 -0.17
CA MET A 152 16.90 -2.54 -0.86
C MET A 152 17.62 -2.39 -2.21
N CYS A 153 16.90 -1.91 -3.23
CA CYS A 153 17.46 -1.71 -4.58
C CYS A 153 18.43 -0.53 -4.65
N THR A 154 18.48 0.31 -3.62
CA THR A 154 19.38 1.46 -3.48
C THR A 154 19.54 1.80 -2.00
N ASP A 155 20.55 2.59 -1.67
CA ASP A 155 20.75 3.07 -0.30
C ASP A 155 19.59 3.94 0.17
N LEU A 156 19.21 3.83 1.45
CA LEU A 156 18.16 4.65 2.03
C LEU A 156 18.45 6.14 1.93
N ALA A 157 19.74 6.53 2.07
CA ALA A 157 20.14 7.93 1.91
C ALA A 157 19.80 8.45 0.50
N GLU A 158 20.02 7.64 -0.54
CA GLU A 158 19.66 8.00 -1.91
C GLU A 158 18.13 8.06 -2.10
N VAL A 159 17.36 7.13 -1.51
CA VAL A 159 15.90 7.18 -1.55
C VAL A 159 15.42 8.52 -0.99
N PHE A 160 15.89 8.90 0.19
CA PHE A 160 15.48 10.12 0.86
C PHE A 160 16.05 11.40 0.21
N ALA A 161 17.13 11.32 -0.55
CA ALA A 161 17.67 12.45 -1.32
C ALA A 161 16.87 12.75 -2.60
N ARG A 162 16.04 11.83 -3.10
CA ARG A 162 15.23 12.03 -4.31
C ARG A 162 14.23 13.18 -4.10
N GLU A 163 14.20 14.12 -5.04
CA GLU A 163 13.30 15.28 -4.99
C GLU A 163 11.83 14.87 -4.82
N ARG A 164 11.38 13.83 -5.55
CA ARG A 164 10.02 13.29 -5.40
C ARG A 164 9.72 12.89 -3.96
N ILE A 165 10.64 12.19 -3.28
CA ILE A 165 10.44 11.74 -1.91
C ILE A 165 10.41 12.92 -0.95
N GLN A 166 11.28 13.90 -1.14
CA GLN A 166 11.27 15.14 -0.35
C GLN A 166 9.94 15.90 -0.50
N LEU A 167 9.39 15.95 -1.72
CA LEU A 167 8.10 16.55 -1.97
C LEU A 167 6.95 15.74 -1.33
N LEU A 168 6.98 14.41 -1.47
CA LEU A 168 6.01 13.54 -0.81
C LEU A 168 6.01 13.72 0.70
N LEU A 169 7.18 13.71 1.35
CA LEU A 169 7.29 13.86 2.80
C LEU A 169 6.77 15.23 3.28
N ARG A 170 7.01 16.30 2.52
CA ARG A 170 6.39 17.60 2.81
C ARG A 170 4.87 17.56 2.72
N ARG A 171 4.30 16.89 1.70
CA ARG A 171 2.84 16.72 1.56
C ARG A 171 2.25 15.87 2.70
N VAL A 172 2.93 14.80 3.07
CA VAL A 172 2.54 13.94 4.21
C VAL A 172 2.57 14.75 5.50
N SER A 173 3.63 15.51 5.75
CA SER A 173 3.75 16.36 6.93
C SER A 173 2.64 17.42 6.97
N ALA A 174 2.39 18.11 5.87
CA ALA A 174 1.31 19.09 5.78
C ALA A 174 -0.07 18.47 6.05
N ALA A 175 -0.32 17.25 5.51
CA ALA A 175 -1.58 16.53 5.72
C ALA A 175 -1.78 16.06 7.18
N ARG A 176 -0.70 15.96 7.98
CA ARG A 176 -0.76 15.57 9.40
C ARG A 176 -0.96 16.75 10.34
N HIS A 177 -0.61 17.96 9.93
CA HIS A 177 -0.57 19.14 10.81
C HIS A 177 -1.54 20.26 10.37
N GLY A 178 -2.20 20.10 9.22
CA GLY A 178 -3.28 20.96 8.74
C GLY A 178 -4.62 20.48 9.20
#